data_af5c600bf9e16314d6fe3f5d2c52a3a3
#
_entry.id   af5c600bf9e16314d6fe3f5d2c52a3a3
#
_cell.length_a   1.000
_cell.length_b   1.000
_cell.length_c   1.000
_cell.angle_alpha   90.00
_cell.angle_beta   90.00
_cell.angle_gamma   90.00
#
_symmetry.space_group_name_H-M   'P 1'
#
loop_
_entity.id
_entity.type
_entity.pdbx_description
1 polymer ?
#
loop_
_entity_poly.entity_id
_entity_poly.type
_entity_poly.pdbx_seq_one_letter_code
_entity_poly.pdbx_strand_id
1 'polypeptide(L)'
;RLSVGTQSFDPEVLAWMRRIHSAETAESAVHRAAELGFDHISLDLMYGLPVGPDNRWEDDLERALALPADHLSCYILTAEPRTLYGHQLEKGQLTAPLDEQVVREYNALCKATAKAGFEHYEVSNFARPGGRSRHNSAYWDGTPYLGVGPGAHSFNGTKRWWNARSNAAFLSASEGGMEGFT
;
A
#
# COMPACT_ATOMS: atom_id res chain seq x y z
N ARG A 1 11.55 4.39 -10.55
CA ARG A 1 10.60 4.56 -9.43
C ARG A 1 11.08 3.85 -8.19
N LEU A 2 10.92 4.47 -7.04
CA LEU A 2 11.12 3.87 -5.73
C LEU A 2 9.79 3.96 -4.95
N SER A 3 9.41 2.91 -4.22
CA SER A 3 8.29 2.93 -3.26
C SER A 3 8.85 2.73 -1.86
N VAL A 4 8.42 3.59 -0.94
CA VAL A 4 8.86 3.57 0.46
C VAL A 4 7.66 3.25 1.35
N GLY A 5 7.69 2.09 1.99
CA GLY A 5 6.64 1.63 2.89
C GLY A 5 6.68 2.35 4.23
N THR A 6 6.31 3.62 4.25
CA THR A 6 6.29 4.48 5.45
C THR A 6 5.22 4.05 6.44
N GLN A 7 4.03 3.75 5.97
CA GLN A 7 2.82 3.32 6.69
C GLN A 7 2.21 4.42 7.57
N SER A 8 2.99 5.06 8.43
CA SER A 8 2.64 6.19 9.30
C SER A 8 3.93 6.89 9.73
N PHE A 9 3.80 8.11 10.22
CA PHE A 9 4.90 8.83 10.88
C PHE A 9 4.72 8.86 12.43
N ASP A 10 3.65 8.24 12.93
CA ASP A 10 3.43 8.11 14.37
C ASP A 10 4.22 6.92 14.93
N PRO A 11 5.05 7.13 15.98
CA PRO A 11 5.92 6.09 16.52
C PRO A 11 5.15 4.96 17.21
N GLU A 12 3.98 5.25 17.82
CA GLU A 12 3.16 4.22 18.48
C GLU A 12 2.52 3.32 17.42
N VAL A 13 2.04 3.90 16.31
CA VAL A 13 1.50 3.16 15.17
C VAL A 13 2.56 2.28 14.54
N LEU A 14 3.75 2.82 14.28
CA LEU A 14 4.86 2.04 13.72
C LEU A 14 5.25 0.86 14.63
N ALA A 15 5.32 1.10 15.95
CA ALA A 15 5.60 0.06 16.92
C ALA A 15 4.49 -1.01 16.95
N TRP A 16 3.22 -0.60 16.93
CA TRP A 16 2.09 -1.53 16.87
C TRP A 16 2.10 -2.37 15.59
N MET A 17 2.44 -1.77 14.44
CA MET A 17 2.62 -2.47 13.16
C MET A 17 3.91 -3.31 13.11
N ARG A 18 4.72 -3.33 14.17
CA ARG A 18 6.02 -4.00 14.23
C ARG A 18 6.97 -3.57 13.12
N ARG A 19 6.91 -2.28 12.76
CA ARG A 19 7.87 -1.71 11.80
C ARG A 19 9.21 -1.47 12.50
N ILE A 20 10.29 -1.76 11.79
CA ILE A 20 11.67 -1.62 12.34
C ILE A 20 12.26 -0.23 12.10
N HIS A 21 11.63 0.57 11.23
CA HIS A 21 12.06 1.93 10.92
C HIS A 21 11.29 2.95 11.77
N SER A 22 11.90 4.13 11.94
CA SER A 22 11.25 5.31 12.50
C SER A 22 10.74 6.25 11.41
N ALA A 23 9.94 7.24 11.77
CA ALA A 23 9.49 8.30 10.88
C ALA A 23 10.67 9.03 10.21
N GLU A 24 11.67 9.39 11.01
CA GLU A 24 12.88 10.10 10.55
C GLU A 24 13.68 9.25 9.54
N THR A 25 13.72 7.93 9.76
CA THR A 25 14.38 7.01 8.82
C THR A 25 13.65 6.99 7.48
N ALA A 26 12.30 6.95 7.50
CA ALA A 26 11.49 6.97 6.29
C ALA A 26 11.65 8.32 5.53
N GLU A 27 11.57 9.44 6.23
CA GLU A 27 11.79 10.77 5.65
C GLU A 27 13.20 10.92 5.04
N SER A 28 14.23 10.50 5.77
CA SER A 28 15.61 10.50 5.28
C SER A 28 15.78 9.66 4.03
N ALA A 29 15.13 8.51 3.95
CA ALA A 29 15.18 7.64 2.77
C ALA A 29 14.55 8.32 1.55
N VAL A 30 13.43 9.05 1.73
CA VAL A 30 12.75 9.80 0.66
C VAL A 30 13.63 10.94 0.16
N HIS A 31 14.18 11.75 1.06
CA HIS A 31 15.10 12.83 0.69
C HIS A 31 16.33 12.30 -0.03
N ARG A 32 16.91 11.22 0.48
CA ARG A 32 18.07 10.58 -0.15
C ARG A 32 17.76 10.03 -1.54
N ALA A 33 16.57 9.46 -1.74
CA ALA A 33 16.14 9.02 -3.05
C ALA A 33 16.04 10.19 -4.05
N ALA A 34 15.48 11.32 -3.61
CA ALA A 34 15.40 12.52 -4.44
C ALA A 34 16.79 13.07 -4.80
N GLU A 35 17.72 13.16 -3.84
CA GLU A 35 19.11 13.56 -4.06
C GLU A 35 19.86 12.65 -5.06
N LEU A 36 19.54 11.34 -5.03
CA LEU A 36 20.13 10.36 -5.95
C LEU A 36 19.47 10.37 -7.34
N GLY A 37 18.49 11.24 -7.59
CA GLY A 37 17.87 11.44 -8.89
C GLY A 37 16.83 10.39 -9.26
N PHE A 38 16.12 9.81 -8.29
CA PHE A 38 14.93 9.02 -8.60
C PHE A 38 13.82 9.94 -9.10
N ASP A 39 13.39 9.77 -10.35
CA ASP A 39 12.36 10.60 -10.99
C ASP A 39 10.97 10.44 -10.34
N HIS A 40 10.70 9.26 -9.80
CA HIS A 40 9.41 8.94 -9.18
C HIS A 40 9.61 8.27 -7.82
N ILE A 41 9.03 8.87 -6.79
CA ILE A 41 9.07 8.36 -5.43
C ILE A 41 7.64 8.21 -4.92
N SER A 42 7.28 7.01 -4.48
CA SER A 42 5.98 6.66 -3.88
C SER A 42 6.12 6.47 -2.38
N LEU A 43 5.15 6.96 -1.63
CA LEU A 43 4.97 6.66 -0.20
C LEU A 43 3.74 5.79 -0.03
N ASP A 44 3.88 4.74 0.76
CA ASP A 44 2.76 3.90 1.16
C ASP A 44 2.34 4.28 2.58
N LEU A 45 1.07 4.65 2.77
CA LEU A 45 0.47 5.07 4.03
C LEU A 45 -0.75 4.22 4.37
N MET A 46 -1.05 4.10 5.65
CA MET A 46 -2.22 3.35 6.11
C MET A 46 -3.14 4.21 6.97
N TYR A 47 -4.44 4.14 6.66
CA TYR A 47 -5.52 4.80 7.40
C TYR A 47 -6.52 3.76 7.93
N GLY A 48 -7.53 4.20 8.69
CA GLY A 48 -8.49 3.29 9.32
C GLY A 48 -7.82 2.41 10.37
N LEU A 49 -6.92 2.98 11.17
CA LEU A 49 -6.16 2.24 12.18
C LEU A 49 -6.86 2.31 13.55
N PRO A 50 -6.81 1.21 14.34
CA PRO A 50 -7.42 1.16 15.68
C PRO A 50 -6.55 1.78 16.78
N VAL A 51 -5.41 2.39 16.43
CA VAL A 51 -4.41 2.93 17.35
C VAL A 51 -3.88 4.27 16.88
N GLY A 52 -3.28 5.02 17.79
CA GLY A 52 -2.74 6.36 17.55
C GLY A 52 -3.68 7.46 18.01
N PRO A 53 -3.21 8.71 18.06
CA PRO A 53 -4.02 9.87 18.45
C PRO A 53 -5.08 10.21 17.38
N ASP A 54 -6.12 10.95 17.78
CA ASP A 54 -7.27 11.26 16.91
C ASP A 54 -6.89 12.05 15.64
N ASN A 55 -5.85 12.90 15.70
CA ASN A 55 -5.35 13.70 14.57
C ASN A 55 -4.22 13.03 13.78
N ARG A 56 -3.88 11.79 14.11
CA ARG A 56 -2.74 11.08 13.50
C ARG A 56 -2.78 11.10 11.97
N TRP A 57 -3.94 10.87 11.38
CA TRP A 57 -4.05 10.77 9.93
C TRP A 57 -3.79 12.10 9.23
N GLU A 58 -4.30 13.18 9.79
CA GLU A 58 -4.06 14.52 9.28
C GLU A 58 -2.56 14.90 9.36
N ASP A 59 -1.90 14.54 10.47
CA ASP A 59 -0.45 14.74 10.66
C ASP A 59 0.37 13.88 9.69
N ASP A 60 0.00 12.61 9.48
CA ASP A 60 0.62 11.74 8.48
C ASP A 60 0.51 12.31 7.06
N LEU A 61 -0.67 12.84 6.69
CA LEU A 61 -0.88 13.47 5.39
C LEU A 61 -0.06 14.75 5.22
N GLU A 62 -0.02 15.61 6.23
CA GLU A 62 0.76 16.85 6.18
C GLU A 62 2.24 16.53 5.96
N ARG A 63 2.80 15.59 6.73
CA ARG A 63 4.20 15.16 6.60
C ARG A 63 4.47 14.53 5.24
N ALA A 64 3.63 13.60 4.79
CA ALA A 64 3.79 12.95 3.49
C ALA A 64 3.78 13.93 2.32
N LEU A 65 2.85 14.91 2.34
CA LEU A 65 2.71 15.90 1.27
C LEU A 65 3.82 16.95 1.25
N ALA A 66 4.56 17.13 2.36
CA ALA A 66 5.74 17.98 2.45
C ALA A 66 7.01 17.32 1.88
N LEU A 67 7.03 15.99 1.74
CA LEU A 67 8.18 15.25 1.21
C LEU A 67 8.27 15.33 -0.32
N PRO A 68 9.48 15.18 -0.90
CA PRO A 68 9.69 15.17 -2.35
C PRO A 68 9.22 13.87 -3.00
N ALA A 69 7.96 13.50 -2.76
CA ALA A 69 7.29 12.36 -3.38
C ALA A 69 6.25 12.84 -4.39
N ASP A 70 6.11 12.14 -5.49
CA ASP A 70 5.15 12.42 -6.56
C ASP A 70 4.00 11.42 -6.62
N HIS A 71 3.99 10.45 -5.70
CA HIS A 71 2.97 9.41 -5.65
C HIS A 71 2.68 8.99 -4.20
N LEU A 72 1.40 8.77 -3.88
CA LEU A 72 0.94 8.22 -2.61
C LEU A 72 0.09 6.98 -2.87
N SER A 73 0.37 5.90 -2.14
CA SER A 73 -0.49 4.71 -2.03
C SER A 73 -1.06 4.68 -0.62
N CYS A 74 -2.37 4.92 -0.49
CA CYS A 74 -3.03 5.02 0.81
C CYS A 74 -4.03 3.87 0.95
N TYR A 75 -3.76 2.95 1.87
CA TYR A 75 -4.55 1.75 2.05
C TYR A 75 -5.30 1.78 3.38
N ILE A 76 -6.54 1.29 3.36
CA ILE A 76 -7.24 0.96 4.59
C ILE A 76 -6.68 -0.36 5.15
N LEU A 77 -6.46 -0.42 6.46
CA LEU A 77 -6.05 -1.65 7.12
C LEU A 77 -7.24 -2.58 7.30
N THR A 78 -7.23 -3.70 6.60
CA THR A 78 -8.26 -4.74 6.73
C THR A 78 -7.78 -5.84 7.68
N ALA A 79 -8.68 -6.26 8.57
CA ALA A 79 -8.41 -7.38 9.48
C ALA A 79 -8.55 -8.71 8.75
N GLU A 80 -7.44 -9.26 8.29
CA GLU A 80 -7.42 -10.56 7.64
C GLU A 80 -7.38 -11.70 8.66
N PRO A 81 -8.10 -12.82 8.45
CA PRO A 81 -7.97 -14.02 9.26
C PRO A 81 -6.51 -14.50 9.33
N ARG A 82 -6.08 -14.96 10.49
CA ARG A 82 -4.71 -15.45 10.78
C ARG A 82 -3.62 -14.35 10.84
N THR A 83 -3.99 -13.07 10.81
CA THR A 83 -3.07 -11.97 11.13
C THR A 83 -3.10 -11.65 12.62
N LEU A 84 -2.07 -10.97 13.11
CA LEU A 84 -2.06 -10.52 14.51
C LEU A 84 -3.25 -9.60 14.79
N TYR A 85 -3.52 -8.67 13.88
CA TYR A 85 -4.65 -7.74 13.99
C TYR A 85 -6.00 -8.48 14.03
N GLY A 86 -6.23 -9.46 13.13
CA GLY A 86 -7.44 -10.27 13.15
C GLY A 86 -7.61 -11.02 14.48
N HIS A 87 -6.54 -11.63 15.00
CA HIS A 87 -6.57 -12.30 16.32
C HIS A 87 -6.83 -11.35 17.50
N GLN A 88 -6.30 -10.13 17.45
CA GLN A 88 -6.55 -9.13 18.49
C GLN A 88 -8.01 -8.68 18.51
N LEU A 89 -8.62 -8.51 17.33
CA LEU A 89 -10.06 -8.20 17.21
C LEU A 89 -10.93 -9.37 17.70
N GLU A 90 -10.65 -10.60 17.25
CA GLU A 90 -11.39 -11.80 17.69
C GLU A 90 -11.36 -11.99 19.21
N LYS A 91 -10.25 -11.64 19.86
CA LYS A 91 -10.07 -11.70 21.31
C LYS A 91 -10.60 -10.48 22.07
N GLY A 92 -11.14 -9.49 21.39
CA GLY A 92 -11.57 -8.24 22.01
C GLY A 92 -10.44 -7.40 22.64
N GLN A 93 -9.19 -7.62 22.22
CA GLN A 93 -8.02 -6.87 22.67
C GLN A 93 -7.88 -5.51 21.99
N LEU A 94 -8.50 -5.38 20.82
CA LEU A 94 -8.64 -4.14 20.05
C LEU A 94 -10.09 -4.00 19.60
N THR A 95 -10.49 -2.76 19.36
CA THR A 95 -11.76 -2.43 18.70
C THR A 95 -11.44 -1.95 17.29
N ALA A 96 -12.17 -2.44 16.29
CA ALA A 96 -12.03 -1.94 14.92
C ALA A 96 -12.42 -0.46 14.89
N PRO A 97 -11.80 0.35 14.02
CA PRO A 97 -12.23 1.72 13.79
C PRO A 97 -13.68 1.74 13.30
N LEU A 98 -14.42 2.76 13.70
CA LEU A 98 -15.78 2.96 13.21
C LEU A 98 -15.79 3.33 11.73
N ASP A 99 -16.84 2.93 11.01
CA ASP A 99 -16.99 3.28 9.59
C ASP A 99 -16.94 4.80 9.36
N GLU A 100 -17.52 5.58 10.29
CA GLU A 100 -17.47 7.04 10.23
C GLU A 100 -16.04 7.59 10.34
N GLN A 101 -15.18 6.96 11.13
CA GLN A 101 -13.75 7.32 11.20
C GLN A 101 -13.07 7.05 9.85
N VAL A 102 -13.26 5.86 9.30
CA VAL A 102 -12.68 5.47 8.01
C VAL A 102 -13.12 6.42 6.89
N VAL A 103 -14.40 6.74 6.83
CA VAL A 103 -14.95 7.69 5.84
C VAL A 103 -14.40 9.10 6.04
N ARG A 104 -14.27 9.56 7.28
CA ARG A 104 -13.67 10.86 7.59
C ARG A 104 -12.22 10.94 7.13
N GLU A 105 -11.41 9.92 7.45
CA GLU A 105 -10.00 9.84 7.07
C GLU A 105 -9.82 9.77 5.55
N TYR A 106 -10.66 9.00 4.84
CA TYR A 106 -10.66 8.96 3.38
C TYR A 106 -11.02 10.31 2.75
N ASN A 107 -12.02 10.99 3.28
CA ASN A 107 -12.39 12.33 2.81
C ASN A 107 -11.27 13.36 3.07
N ALA A 108 -10.57 13.26 4.20
CA ALA A 108 -9.41 14.09 4.50
C ALA A 108 -8.28 13.83 3.49
N LEU A 109 -8.00 12.57 3.17
CA LEU A 109 -7.04 12.16 2.13
C LEU A 109 -7.37 12.79 0.77
N CYS A 110 -8.58 12.59 0.27
CA CYS A 110 -9.01 13.12 -1.03
C CYS A 110 -8.89 14.65 -1.08
N LYS A 111 -9.28 15.35 0.00
CA LYS A 111 -9.21 16.80 0.09
C LYS A 111 -7.76 17.31 0.14
N ALA A 112 -6.91 16.68 0.95
CA ALA A 112 -5.51 17.09 1.13
C ALA A 112 -4.70 16.87 -0.15
N THR A 113 -4.85 15.71 -0.79
CA THR A 113 -4.16 15.36 -2.05
C THR A 113 -4.59 16.26 -3.20
N ALA A 114 -5.89 16.53 -3.35
CA ALA A 114 -6.41 17.45 -4.36
C ALA A 114 -5.85 18.87 -4.16
N LYS A 115 -5.82 19.39 -2.91
CA LYS A 115 -5.23 20.68 -2.58
C LYS A 115 -3.73 20.76 -2.91
N ALA A 116 -3.02 19.63 -2.74
CA ALA A 116 -1.59 19.52 -3.03
C ALA A 116 -1.29 19.24 -4.52
N GLY A 117 -2.30 19.19 -5.40
CA GLY A 117 -2.15 19.00 -6.84
C GLY A 117 -1.91 17.56 -7.27
N PHE A 118 -2.32 16.59 -6.46
CA PHE A 118 -2.33 15.19 -6.85
C PHE A 118 -3.64 14.83 -7.56
N GLU A 119 -3.55 13.96 -8.54
CA GLU A 119 -4.66 13.32 -9.22
C GLU A 119 -5.01 12.02 -8.49
N HIS A 120 -6.27 11.84 -8.11
CA HIS A 120 -6.80 10.57 -7.61
C HIS A 120 -7.13 9.69 -8.80
N TYR A 121 -6.22 8.81 -9.22
CA TYR A 121 -6.36 8.08 -10.49
C TYR A 121 -6.90 6.66 -10.36
N GLU A 122 -6.96 6.13 -9.13
CA GLU A 122 -7.68 4.90 -8.77
C GLU A 122 -7.93 4.87 -7.27
N VAL A 123 -8.60 3.83 -6.74
CA VAL A 123 -9.17 3.80 -5.37
C VAL A 123 -8.18 4.19 -4.27
N SER A 124 -6.95 3.71 -4.34
CA SER A 124 -5.94 3.85 -3.27
C SER A 124 -4.74 4.70 -3.65
N ASN A 125 -4.63 5.10 -4.92
CA ASN A 125 -3.42 5.75 -5.41
C ASN A 125 -3.67 7.15 -5.95
N PHE A 126 -2.77 8.04 -5.55
CA PHE A 126 -2.77 9.46 -5.88
C PHE A 126 -1.41 9.81 -6.45
N ALA A 127 -1.37 10.62 -7.50
CA ALA A 127 -0.11 10.99 -8.14
C ALA A 127 -0.12 12.44 -8.62
N ARG A 128 1.02 13.10 -8.60
CA ARG A 128 1.21 14.35 -9.35
C ARG A 128 1.09 14.09 -10.85
N PRO A 129 0.73 15.08 -11.67
CA PRO A 129 0.70 14.94 -13.13
C PRO A 129 2.00 14.30 -13.66
N GLY A 130 1.88 13.21 -14.42
CA GLY A 130 3.01 12.41 -14.91
C GLY A 130 3.56 11.35 -13.94
N GLY A 131 3.16 11.37 -12.66
CA GLY A 131 3.64 10.46 -11.62
C GLY A 131 2.84 9.18 -11.45
N ARG A 132 1.82 8.88 -12.27
CA ARG A 132 1.03 7.65 -12.14
C ARG A 132 1.88 6.39 -12.31
N SER A 133 1.63 5.37 -11.50
CA SER A 133 2.29 4.07 -11.63
C SER A 133 1.76 3.32 -12.84
N ARG A 134 2.61 3.07 -13.84
CA ARG A 134 2.22 2.29 -15.04
C ARG A 134 1.76 0.90 -14.69
N HIS A 135 2.47 0.23 -13.78
CA HIS A 135 2.13 -1.12 -13.33
C HIS A 135 0.76 -1.16 -12.67
N ASN A 136 0.48 -0.20 -11.78
CA ASN A 136 -0.80 -0.13 -11.11
C ASN A 136 -1.94 0.24 -12.07
N SER A 137 -1.72 1.21 -12.96
CA SER A 137 -2.72 1.59 -13.98
C SER A 137 -3.08 0.41 -14.89
N ALA A 138 -2.12 -0.47 -15.21
CA ALA A 138 -2.33 -1.63 -16.07
C ALA A 138 -3.39 -2.61 -15.54
N TYR A 139 -3.60 -2.68 -14.22
CA TYR A 139 -4.68 -3.50 -13.64
C TYR A 139 -6.08 -2.92 -13.90
N TRP A 140 -6.16 -1.58 -14.02
CA TRP A 140 -7.43 -0.87 -14.19
C TRP A 140 -7.84 -0.71 -15.66
N ASP A 141 -6.89 -0.66 -16.58
CA ASP A 141 -7.14 -0.56 -18.01
C ASP A 141 -7.24 -1.92 -18.71
N GLY A 142 -7.11 -3.02 -17.97
CA GLY A 142 -7.24 -4.38 -18.50
C GLY A 142 -6.04 -4.84 -19.34
N THR A 143 -4.88 -4.20 -19.16
CA THR A 143 -3.64 -4.64 -19.82
C THR A 143 -3.28 -6.07 -19.40
N PRO A 144 -2.97 -6.98 -20.33
CA PRO A 144 -2.49 -8.31 -20.00
C PRO A 144 -1.18 -8.28 -19.22
N TYR A 145 -1.06 -9.18 -18.25
CA TYR A 145 0.17 -9.32 -17.44
C TYR A 145 0.46 -10.77 -17.09
N LEU A 146 1.73 -11.07 -16.89
CA LEU A 146 2.23 -12.37 -16.48
C LEU A 146 2.74 -12.31 -15.05
N GLY A 147 2.16 -13.13 -14.17
CA GLY A 147 2.62 -13.33 -12.80
C GLY A 147 3.74 -14.35 -12.73
N VAL A 148 4.85 -14.00 -12.08
CA VAL A 148 6.00 -14.87 -11.90
C VAL A 148 6.19 -15.19 -10.41
N GLY A 149 6.32 -16.46 -10.09
CA GLY A 149 6.53 -16.93 -8.72
C GLY A 149 5.28 -17.52 -8.05
N PRO A 150 5.42 -18.06 -6.83
CA PRO A 150 4.34 -18.67 -6.06
C PRO A 150 3.21 -17.69 -5.77
N GLY A 151 1.97 -18.11 -6.02
CA GLY A 151 0.77 -17.31 -5.78
C GLY A 151 0.59 -16.10 -6.71
N ALA A 152 1.50 -15.87 -7.66
CA ALA A 152 1.40 -14.75 -8.59
C ALA A 152 0.22 -14.93 -9.56
N HIS A 153 -0.47 -13.84 -9.82
CA HIS A 153 -1.62 -13.81 -10.73
C HIS A 153 -1.19 -13.38 -12.12
N SER A 154 -1.86 -13.92 -13.13
CA SER A 154 -1.71 -13.54 -14.54
C SER A 154 -3.06 -13.21 -15.15
N PHE A 155 -3.06 -12.40 -16.22
CA PHE A 155 -4.24 -12.04 -16.99
C PHE A 155 -3.88 -11.87 -18.47
N ASN A 156 -4.65 -12.46 -19.37
CA ASN A 156 -4.41 -12.41 -20.82
C ASN A 156 -5.38 -11.51 -21.59
N GLY A 157 -6.14 -10.67 -20.88
CA GLY A 157 -7.19 -9.83 -21.46
C GLY A 157 -8.60 -10.43 -21.34
N THR A 158 -8.74 -11.73 -21.09
CA THR A 158 -10.05 -12.42 -20.96
C THR A 158 -10.14 -13.34 -19.75
N LYS A 159 -9.04 -14.01 -19.39
CA LYS A 159 -8.97 -14.95 -18.28
C LYS A 159 -7.90 -14.54 -17.29
N ARG A 160 -8.20 -14.73 -15.99
CA ARG A 160 -7.24 -14.59 -14.90
C ARG A 160 -6.95 -15.96 -14.33
N TRP A 161 -5.68 -16.23 -14.03
CA TRP A 161 -5.21 -17.42 -13.35
C TRP A 161 -4.11 -17.07 -12.36
N TRP A 162 -3.73 -18.01 -11.52
CA TRP A 162 -2.69 -17.81 -10.50
C TRP A 162 -1.85 -19.07 -10.34
N ASN A 163 -0.61 -18.89 -9.94
CA ASN A 163 0.32 -19.96 -9.66
C ASN A 163 0.04 -20.61 -8.29
N ALA A 164 0.52 -21.81 -8.07
CA ALA A 164 0.47 -22.48 -6.78
C ALA A 164 1.07 -21.60 -5.67
N ARG A 165 0.39 -21.52 -4.51
CA ARG A 165 0.77 -20.55 -3.45
C ARG A 165 2.01 -20.96 -2.66
N SER A 166 2.25 -22.25 -2.44
CA SER A 166 3.44 -22.72 -1.71
C SER A 166 4.64 -22.84 -2.64
N ASN A 167 5.84 -22.54 -2.14
CA ASN A 167 7.08 -22.66 -2.90
C ASN A 167 7.27 -24.11 -3.43
N ALA A 168 7.01 -25.12 -2.58
CA ALA A 168 7.15 -26.52 -2.97
C ALA A 168 6.20 -26.90 -4.12
N ALA A 169 4.90 -26.52 -4.01
CA ALA A 169 3.93 -26.80 -5.07
C ALA A 169 4.24 -26.04 -6.36
N PHE A 170 4.73 -24.79 -6.26
CA PHE A 170 5.12 -24.00 -7.43
C PHE A 170 6.32 -24.64 -8.15
N LEU A 171 7.36 -25.06 -7.41
CA LEU A 171 8.53 -25.73 -8.00
C LEU A 171 8.13 -27.04 -8.67
N SER A 172 7.34 -27.89 -7.99
CA SER A 172 6.86 -29.15 -8.59
C SER A 172 6.03 -28.93 -9.85
N ALA A 173 5.16 -27.90 -9.87
CA ALA A 173 4.37 -27.55 -11.06
C ALA A 173 5.25 -27.04 -12.20
N SER A 174 6.30 -26.26 -11.91
CA SER A 174 7.22 -25.75 -12.93
C SER A 174 8.11 -26.83 -13.55
N GLU A 175 8.45 -27.86 -12.78
CA GLU A 175 9.20 -29.03 -13.26
C GLU A 175 8.33 -29.97 -14.13
N GLY A 176 7.01 -30.04 -13.85
CA GLY A 176 6.03 -30.84 -14.60
C GLY A 176 5.54 -30.23 -15.92
N GLY A 177 5.99 -29.04 -16.32
CA GLY A 177 5.48 -28.32 -17.48
C GLY A 177 4.14 -27.61 -17.22
N MET A 178 3.51 -27.04 -18.27
CA MET A 178 2.30 -26.20 -18.15
C MET A 178 1.02 -26.91 -17.66
N GLU A 179 1.04 -28.18 -17.37
CA GLU A 179 -0.13 -28.95 -16.90
C GLU A 179 -0.52 -28.63 -15.42
N GLY A 180 0.30 -27.87 -14.68
CA GLY A 180 0.06 -27.50 -13.27
C GLY A 180 -0.58 -26.14 -13.02
N PHE A 181 -1.01 -25.44 -14.04
CA PHE A 181 -1.62 -24.09 -13.92
C PHE A 181 -3.14 -24.19 -14.11
N THR A 182 -3.89 -24.13 -13.02
CA THR A 182 -5.36 -24.05 -13.02
C THR A 182 -5.85 -22.78 -12.34
#